data_7cc58fb475dc1a47eb04030bb1f94642
#
_entry.id   7cc58fb475dc1a47eb04030bb1f94642
#
_cell.length_a   1.000
_cell.length_b   1.000
_cell.length_c   1.000
_cell.angle_alpha   90.00
_cell.angle_beta   90.00
_cell.angle_gamma   90.00
#
_symmetry.space_group_name_H-M   'P 1'
#
loop_
_entity.id
_entity.type
_entity.pdbx_description
1 polymer ?
#
loop_
_entity_poly.entity_id
_entity_poly.type
_entity_poly.pdbx_seq_one_letter_code
_entity_poly.pdbx_strand_id
1 'polypeptide(L)'
;RGQDYEQDVEITLEEAFHGTTRSLQRDGERLDVKIPRGADTGTRVRLAGKGAPGIAGGPAGDIYLRVRVLSHPRFERKGDDLYTTVPVDLYTAVLGGEVRVPTLEGDVLLTIPAATQNGRVFRLRGKGMPRLRKPDERGDLLAKVEVQLPTRLTAEQRRLFEELRRISR
;
A
#
# COMPACT_ATOMS: atom_id res chain seq x y z
N ARG A 1 -16.42 -28.96 -23.89
CA ARG A 1 -15.59 -28.28 -22.90
C ARG A 1 -16.35 -28.16 -21.59
N GLY A 2 -15.69 -28.44 -20.47
CA GLY A 2 -16.30 -28.27 -19.15
C GLY A 2 -16.47 -26.79 -18.82
N GLN A 3 -17.26 -26.52 -17.78
CA GLN A 3 -17.48 -25.14 -17.32
C GLN A 3 -16.24 -24.60 -16.61
N ASP A 4 -16.06 -23.28 -16.73
CA ASP A 4 -15.09 -22.55 -15.96
C ASP A 4 -15.69 -22.21 -14.59
N TYR A 5 -14.82 -22.10 -13.59
CA TYR A 5 -15.20 -21.63 -12.26
C TYR A 5 -14.50 -20.30 -11.98
N GLU A 6 -15.17 -19.46 -11.24
CA GLU A 6 -14.57 -18.24 -10.68
C GLU A 6 -14.56 -18.34 -9.17
N GLN A 7 -13.48 -17.86 -8.57
CA GLN A 7 -13.32 -17.81 -7.13
C GLN A 7 -12.59 -16.53 -6.74
N ASP A 8 -13.12 -15.83 -5.76
CA ASP A 8 -12.45 -14.66 -5.21
C ASP A 8 -11.38 -15.12 -4.22
N VAL A 9 -10.27 -14.39 -4.21
CA VAL A 9 -9.20 -14.59 -3.25
C VAL A 9 -8.79 -13.26 -2.66
N GLU A 10 -8.82 -13.16 -1.34
CA GLU A 10 -8.40 -11.95 -0.63
C GLU A 10 -6.92 -12.02 -0.30
N ILE A 11 -6.20 -10.94 -0.56
CA ILE A 11 -4.79 -10.82 -0.20
C ILE A 11 -4.57 -9.46 0.48
N THR A 12 -3.52 -9.40 1.30
CA THR A 12 -3.10 -8.14 1.92
C THR A 12 -2.33 -7.28 0.92
N LEU A 13 -2.16 -6.01 1.24
CA LEU A 13 -1.34 -5.13 0.42
C LEU A 13 0.12 -5.60 0.37
N GLU A 14 0.63 -6.11 1.49
CA GLU A 14 1.97 -6.70 1.56
C GLU A 14 2.11 -7.90 0.62
N GLU A 15 1.10 -8.75 0.58
CA GLU A 15 1.08 -9.88 -0.34
C GLU A 15 1.03 -9.44 -1.80
N ALA A 16 0.25 -8.41 -2.10
CA ALA A 16 0.23 -7.82 -3.43
C ALA A 16 1.59 -7.23 -3.82
N PHE A 17 2.31 -6.69 -2.84
CA PHE A 17 3.63 -6.11 -3.04
C PHE A 17 4.69 -7.18 -3.33
N HIS A 18 4.72 -8.24 -2.53
CA HIS A 18 5.74 -9.29 -2.61
C HIS A 18 5.39 -10.42 -3.56
N GLY A 19 4.11 -10.53 -3.93
CA GLY A 19 3.59 -11.76 -4.49
C GLY A 19 3.32 -12.78 -3.39
N THR A 20 2.47 -13.73 -3.64
CA THR A 20 2.11 -14.75 -2.67
C THR A 20 1.67 -16.03 -3.35
N THR A 21 1.61 -17.12 -2.59
CA THR A 21 1.06 -18.38 -3.05
C THR A 21 -0.14 -18.73 -2.20
N ARG A 22 -1.23 -19.13 -2.84
CA ARG A 22 -2.44 -19.61 -2.17
C ARG A 22 -2.67 -21.06 -2.52
N SER A 23 -3.09 -21.85 -1.53
CA SER A 23 -3.49 -23.22 -1.72
C SER A 23 -4.99 -23.30 -1.81
N LEU A 24 -5.49 -23.96 -2.86
CA LEU A 24 -6.91 -24.25 -3.05
C LEU A 24 -7.13 -25.72 -2.88
N GLN A 25 -8.25 -26.09 -2.24
CA GLN A 25 -8.71 -27.46 -2.15
C GLN A 25 -9.89 -27.63 -3.10
N ARG A 26 -9.80 -28.61 -4.00
CA ARG A 26 -10.89 -28.89 -4.90
C ARG A 26 -10.92 -30.38 -5.23
N ASP A 27 -12.06 -30.99 -4.95
CA ASP A 27 -12.30 -32.44 -5.22
C ASP A 27 -11.19 -33.33 -4.62
N GLY A 28 -10.73 -32.99 -3.40
CA GLY A 28 -9.66 -33.72 -2.72
C GLY A 28 -8.27 -33.42 -3.24
N GLU A 29 -8.15 -32.57 -4.25
CA GLU A 29 -6.88 -32.17 -4.82
C GLU A 29 -6.46 -30.79 -4.27
N ARG A 30 -5.17 -30.63 -3.93
CA ARG A 30 -4.58 -29.38 -3.53
C ARG A 30 -3.92 -28.70 -4.72
N LEU A 31 -4.31 -27.47 -4.97
CA LEU A 31 -3.75 -26.64 -6.03
C LEU A 31 -3.03 -25.45 -5.42
N ASP A 32 -1.74 -25.30 -5.71
CA ASP A 32 -0.97 -24.13 -5.31
C ASP A 32 -0.99 -23.12 -6.45
N VAL A 33 -1.35 -21.88 -6.13
CA VAL A 33 -1.50 -20.81 -7.12
C VAL A 33 -0.62 -19.66 -6.74
N LYS A 34 0.19 -19.21 -7.69
CA LYS A 34 1.02 -18.02 -7.52
C LYS A 34 0.22 -16.79 -7.91
N ILE A 35 0.14 -15.83 -6.99
CA ILE A 35 -0.42 -14.52 -7.23
C ILE A 35 0.76 -13.58 -7.44
N PRO A 36 0.88 -12.96 -8.63
CA PRO A 36 2.07 -12.22 -8.98
C PRO A 36 2.21 -10.90 -8.22
N ARG A 37 3.44 -10.42 -8.12
CA ARG A 37 3.74 -9.09 -7.60
C ARG A 37 3.03 -8.03 -8.43
N GLY A 38 2.43 -7.07 -7.75
CA GLY A 38 1.68 -6.01 -8.41
C GLY A 38 0.21 -6.32 -8.65
N ALA A 39 -0.26 -7.49 -8.25
CA ALA A 39 -1.68 -7.82 -8.35
C ALA A 39 -2.52 -6.75 -7.64
N ASP A 40 -3.65 -6.42 -8.23
CA ASP A 40 -4.61 -5.47 -7.68
C ASP A 40 -6.00 -6.09 -7.64
N THR A 41 -6.92 -5.43 -7.01
CA THR A 41 -8.32 -5.85 -7.04
C THR A 41 -8.80 -5.91 -8.48
N GLY A 42 -9.35 -7.06 -8.86
CA GLY A 42 -9.77 -7.33 -10.23
C GLY A 42 -8.75 -8.09 -11.07
N THR A 43 -7.52 -8.26 -10.60
CA THR A 43 -6.55 -9.11 -11.28
C THR A 43 -7.06 -10.54 -11.30
N ARG A 44 -7.02 -11.17 -12.48
CA ARG A 44 -7.46 -12.56 -12.66
C ARG A 44 -6.26 -13.46 -12.89
N VAL A 45 -6.24 -14.59 -12.16
CA VAL A 45 -5.22 -15.61 -12.34
C VAL A 45 -5.92 -16.86 -12.89
N ARG A 46 -5.48 -17.33 -14.04
CA ARG A 46 -6.06 -18.49 -14.72
C ARG A 46 -5.33 -19.75 -14.33
N LEU A 47 -6.11 -20.77 -13.96
CA LEU A 47 -5.64 -22.14 -13.78
C LEU A 47 -6.22 -22.98 -14.90
N ALA A 48 -5.44 -23.19 -15.94
CA ALA A 48 -5.87 -23.87 -17.13
C ALA A 48 -6.19 -25.36 -16.83
N GLY A 49 -7.33 -25.81 -17.34
CA GLY A 49 -7.72 -27.21 -17.22
C GLY A 49 -8.14 -27.68 -15.83
N LYS A 50 -8.33 -26.75 -14.88
CA LYS A 50 -8.69 -27.08 -13.50
C LYS A 50 -10.15 -26.83 -13.16
N GLY A 51 -10.95 -26.44 -14.14
CA GLY A 51 -12.40 -26.27 -14.00
C GLY A 51 -13.16 -27.60 -14.04
N ALA A 52 -14.44 -27.55 -14.43
CA ALA A 52 -15.27 -28.75 -14.53
C ALA A 52 -14.75 -29.68 -15.63
N PRO A 53 -14.87 -30.99 -15.43
CA PRO A 53 -14.51 -31.95 -16.48
C PRO A 53 -15.37 -31.75 -17.72
N GLY A 54 -14.79 -31.99 -18.88
CA GLY A 54 -15.51 -31.98 -20.13
C GLY A 54 -16.40 -33.22 -20.29
N ILE A 55 -17.38 -33.13 -21.18
CA ILE A 55 -18.28 -34.24 -21.51
C ILE A 55 -17.61 -35.12 -22.56
N ALA A 56 -17.74 -36.44 -22.42
CA ALA A 56 -17.29 -37.43 -23.39
C ALA A 56 -15.82 -37.28 -23.81
N GLY A 57 -14.94 -37.04 -22.87
CA GLY A 57 -13.51 -36.87 -23.13
C GLY A 57 -13.11 -35.50 -23.66
N GLY A 58 -14.04 -34.54 -23.68
CA GLY A 58 -13.71 -33.15 -24.02
C GLY A 58 -12.79 -32.46 -22.98
N PRO A 59 -12.19 -31.37 -23.30
CA PRO A 59 -11.30 -30.67 -22.38
C PRO A 59 -12.04 -30.11 -21.17
N ALA A 60 -11.37 -30.12 -20.02
CA ALA A 60 -11.87 -29.48 -18.82
C ALA A 60 -11.91 -27.94 -19.01
N GLY A 61 -12.77 -27.28 -18.25
CA GLY A 61 -12.76 -25.83 -18.14
C GLY A 61 -11.57 -25.35 -17.30
N ASP A 62 -11.57 -24.08 -16.99
CA ASP A 62 -10.52 -23.43 -16.21
C ASP A 62 -11.06 -22.92 -14.88
N ILE A 63 -10.16 -22.64 -13.93
CA ILE A 63 -10.47 -21.86 -12.73
C ILE A 63 -9.86 -20.48 -12.92
N TYR A 64 -10.65 -19.46 -12.63
CA TYR A 64 -10.18 -18.06 -12.59
C TYR A 64 -10.26 -17.58 -11.14
N LEU A 65 -9.11 -17.23 -10.60
CA LEU A 65 -9.05 -16.56 -9.31
C LEU A 65 -9.11 -15.06 -9.55
N ARG A 66 -10.06 -14.42 -8.90
CA ARG A 66 -10.18 -12.97 -8.93
C ARG A 66 -9.64 -12.42 -7.64
N VAL A 67 -8.58 -11.61 -7.75
CA VAL A 67 -7.90 -11.03 -6.60
C VAL A 67 -8.70 -9.86 -6.04
N ARG A 68 -8.78 -9.82 -4.72
CA ARG A 68 -9.26 -8.68 -3.98
C ARG A 68 -8.21 -8.29 -2.95
N VAL A 69 -7.66 -7.08 -3.09
CA VAL A 69 -6.68 -6.55 -2.16
C VAL A 69 -7.40 -5.86 -1.02
N LEU A 70 -7.14 -6.31 0.21
CA LEU A 70 -7.75 -5.76 1.40
C LEU A 70 -7.26 -4.34 1.66
N SER A 71 -8.11 -3.53 2.28
CA SER A 71 -7.72 -2.20 2.75
C SER A 71 -6.57 -2.30 3.74
N HIS A 72 -5.67 -1.34 3.67
CA HIS A 72 -4.51 -1.26 4.57
C HIS A 72 -4.70 -0.10 5.55
N PRO A 73 -4.33 -0.26 6.82
CA PRO A 73 -4.52 0.81 7.81
C PRO A 73 -3.66 2.04 7.58
N ARG A 74 -2.57 1.91 6.82
CA ARG A 74 -1.59 2.98 6.62
C ARG A 74 -1.54 3.52 5.21
N PHE A 75 -1.78 2.67 4.21
CA PHE A 75 -1.62 3.06 2.81
C PHE A 75 -2.94 2.95 2.05
N GLU A 76 -3.22 3.92 1.22
CA GLU A 76 -4.27 3.84 0.22
C GLU A 76 -3.63 3.65 -1.14
N ARG A 77 -4.03 2.62 -1.87
CA ARG A 77 -3.50 2.33 -3.19
C ARG A 77 -4.38 2.95 -4.28
N LYS A 78 -3.74 3.64 -5.21
CA LYS A 78 -4.39 4.13 -6.44
C LYS A 78 -3.51 3.78 -7.62
N GLY A 79 -3.93 2.78 -8.42
CA GLY A 79 -3.04 2.23 -9.44
C GLY A 79 -1.81 1.62 -8.80
N ASP A 80 -0.64 2.07 -9.19
CA ASP A 80 0.62 1.62 -8.61
C ASP A 80 1.20 2.58 -7.57
N ASP A 81 0.53 3.70 -7.34
CA ASP A 81 0.94 4.65 -6.32
C ASP A 81 0.28 4.36 -4.97
N LEU A 82 0.98 4.69 -3.91
CA LEU A 82 0.51 4.59 -2.54
C LEU A 82 0.42 5.97 -1.93
N TYR A 83 -0.57 6.16 -1.08
CA TYR A 83 -0.81 7.42 -0.36
C TYR A 83 -0.80 7.14 1.13
N THR A 84 -0.08 7.97 1.86
CA THR A 84 -0.01 7.87 3.31
C THR A 84 0.04 9.26 3.94
N THR A 85 -0.32 9.33 5.20
CA THR A 85 -0.20 10.55 6.02
C THR A 85 0.95 10.35 6.98
N VAL A 86 1.82 11.37 7.09
CA VAL A 86 2.99 11.32 7.95
C VAL A 86 2.84 12.39 9.04
N PRO A 87 2.79 11.98 10.31
CA PRO A 87 2.77 12.94 11.40
C PRO A 87 4.15 13.60 11.52
N VAL A 88 4.15 14.92 11.59
CA VAL A 88 5.37 15.73 11.76
C VAL A 88 5.13 16.69 12.91
N ASP A 89 5.98 16.69 13.92
CA ASP A 89 5.81 17.62 15.03
C ASP A 89 6.01 19.08 14.58
N LEU A 90 5.39 19.97 15.31
CA LEU A 90 5.42 21.41 15.01
C LEU A 90 6.85 21.92 14.81
N TYR A 91 7.77 21.50 15.65
CA TYR A 91 9.15 22.02 15.62
C TYR A 91 9.90 21.58 14.38
N THR A 92 9.74 20.32 13.99
CA THR A 92 10.31 19.80 12.75
C THR A 92 9.71 20.49 11.53
N ALA A 93 8.40 20.74 11.54
CA ALA A 93 7.75 21.45 10.44
C ALA A 93 8.26 22.87 10.28
N VAL A 94 8.48 23.58 11.40
CA VAL A 94 8.92 24.98 11.40
C VAL A 94 10.41 25.10 11.12
N LEU A 95 11.22 24.29 11.82
CA LEU A 95 12.68 24.44 11.82
C LEU A 95 13.39 23.53 10.82
N GLY A 96 12.67 22.56 10.28
CA GLY A 96 13.27 21.52 9.45
C GLY A 96 13.81 20.36 10.29
N GLY A 97 14.10 19.26 9.62
CA GLY A 97 14.62 18.07 10.25
C GLY A 97 14.36 16.84 9.40
N GLU A 98 14.38 15.68 10.01
CA GLU A 98 14.12 14.41 9.34
C GLU A 98 13.02 13.65 10.06
N VAL A 99 12.21 12.93 9.29
CA VAL A 99 11.19 12.04 9.83
C VAL A 99 11.31 10.68 9.17
N ARG A 100 10.96 9.62 9.91
CA ARG A 100 10.83 8.28 9.35
C ARG A 100 9.49 8.14 8.67
N VAL A 101 9.52 7.66 7.44
CA VAL A 101 8.32 7.34 6.70
C VAL A 101 8.29 5.83 6.48
N PRO A 102 7.28 5.13 7.02
CA PRO A 102 7.13 3.70 6.73
C PRO A 102 6.79 3.48 5.26
N THR A 103 7.42 2.48 4.67
CA THR A 103 7.08 2.01 3.33
C THR A 103 6.84 0.51 3.39
N LEU A 104 6.38 -0.10 2.30
CA LEU A 104 6.24 -1.55 2.24
C LEU A 104 7.59 -2.27 2.19
N GLU A 105 8.68 -1.52 2.01
CA GLU A 105 10.05 -2.05 2.03
C GLU A 105 10.84 -1.63 3.27
N GLY A 106 10.17 -1.18 4.31
CA GLY A 106 10.79 -0.65 5.52
C GLY A 106 10.77 0.87 5.55
N ASP A 107 11.36 1.43 6.59
CA ASP A 107 11.33 2.87 6.81
C ASP A 107 12.38 3.58 5.94
N VAL A 108 12.03 4.76 5.49
CA VAL A 108 12.98 5.68 4.84
C VAL A 108 13.00 6.99 5.61
N LEU A 109 14.12 7.70 5.57
CA LEU A 109 14.24 9.04 6.16
C LEU A 109 13.84 10.07 5.11
N LEU A 110 12.92 10.94 5.51
CA LEU A 110 12.47 12.06 4.69
C LEU A 110 12.97 13.35 5.30
N THR A 111 13.67 14.15 4.51
CA THR A 111 14.08 15.48 4.93
C THR A 111 12.91 16.43 4.83
N ILE A 112 12.60 17.09 5.95
CA ILE A 112 11.54 18.09 6.05
C ILE A 112 12.21 19.47 6.00
N PRO A 113 11.99 20.26 4.95
CA PRO A 113 12.50 21.63 4.90
C PRO A 113 11.91 22.51 6.00
N ALA A 114 12.64 23.53 6.43
CA ALA A 114 12.09 24.52 7.33
C ALA A 114 10.83 25.16 6.71
N ALA A 115 9.89 25.55 7.56
CA ALA A 115 8.62 26.18 7.17
C ALA A 115 7.75 25.27 6.27
N THR A 116 7.84 23.96 6.46
CA THR A 116 6.96 23.03 5.77
C THR A 116 5.53 23.20 6.28
N GLN A 117 4.61 23.40 5.36
CA GLN A 117 3.21 23.63 5.68
C GLN A 117 2.45 22.33 5.89
N ASN A 118 1.43 22.38 6.74
CA ASN A 118 0.52 21.26 6.91
C ASN A 118 -0.15 20.90 5.58
N GLY A 119 -0.25 19.63 5.27
CA GLY A 119 -0.85 19.15 4.04
C GLY A 119 0.11 19.06 2.86
N ARG A 120 1.35 19.51 3.01
CA ARG A 120 2.34 19.34 1.94
C ARG A 120 2.54 17.88 1.63
N VAL A 121 2.61 17.55 0.33
CA VAL A 121 2.81 16.18 -0.13
C VAL A 121 4.22 16.03 -0.67
N PHE A 122 4.93 15.04 -0.16
CA PHE A 122 6.24 14.63 -0.67
C PHE A 122 6.09 13.37 -1.50
N ARG A 123 6.74 13.36 -2.65
CA ARG A 123 6.77 12.19 -3.51
C ARG A 123 8.03 11.37 -3.26
N LEU A 124 7.87 10.15 -2.77
CA LEU A 124 8.98 9.21 -2.60
C LEU A 124 8.99 8.30 -3.82
N ARG A 125 9.88 8.57 -4.74
CA ARG A 125 9.94 7.87 -6.02
C ARG A 125 10.31 6.40 -5.83
N GLY A 126 9.60 5.54 -6.54
CA GLY A 126 9.85 4.11 -6.52
C GLY A 126 9.47 3.41 -5.24
N LYS A 127 8.69 4.05 -4.36
CA LYS A 127 8.25 3.45 -3.09
C LYS A 127 6.78 3.04 -3.09
N GLY A 128 6.15 3.02 -4.25
CA GLY A 128 4.81 2.50 -4.46
C GLY A 128 4.81 1.00 -4.76
N MET A 129 3.79 0.55 -5.46
CA MET A 129 3.60 -0.85 -5.82
C MET A 129 4.41 -1.24 -7.04
N PRO A 130 4.84 -2.51 -7.13
CA PRO A 130 5.38 -3.02 -8.39
C PRO A 130 4.29 -3.00 -9.47
N ARG A 131 4.69 -2.77 -10.71
CA ARG A 131 3.79 -2.89 -11.84
C ARG A 131 3.58 -4.35 -12.19
N LEU A 132 2.34 -4.75 -12.41
CA LEU A 132 2.01 -6.16 -12.64
C LEU A 132 2.77 -6.77 -13.80
N ARG A 133 2.89 -6.03 -14.92
CA ARG A 133 3.54 -6.53 -16.14
C ARG A 133 5.03 -6.28 -16.19
N LYS A 134 5.54 -5.40 -15.35
CA LYS A 134 6.95 -5.05 -15.24
C LYS A 134 7.30 -4.81 -13.78
N PRO A 135 7.43 -5.90 -12.98
CA PRO A 135 7.60 -5.76 -11.52
C PRO A 135 8.84 -4.99 -11.07
N ASP A 136 9.83 -4.84 -11.94
CA ASP A 136 11.01 -4.01 -11.66
C ASP A 136 10.69 -2.52 -11.70
N GLU A 137 9.61 -2.12 -12.37
CA GLU A 137 9.12 -0.76 -12.34
C GLU A 137 8.16 -0.61 -11.16
N ARG A 138 8.29 0.51 -10.46
CA ARG A 138 7.53 0.79 -9.25
C ARG A 138 6.79 2.11 -9.40
N GLY A 139 5.61 2.18 -8.81
CA GLY A 139 4.96 3.46 -8.58
C GLY A 139 5.63 4.21 -7.42
N ASP A 140 5.01 5.28 -6.98
CA ASP A 140 5.55 6.18 -5.97
C ASP A 140 4.71 6.13 -4.70
N LEU A 141 5.31 6.57 -3.60
CA LEU A 141 4.61 6.82 -2.34
C LEU A 141 4.44 8.32 -2.17
N LEU A 142 3.19 8.78 -2.04
CA LEU A 142 2.84 10.16 -1.78
C LEU A 142 2.61 10.31 -0.27
N ALA A 143 3.49 11.05 0.40
CA ALA A 143 3.47 11.24 1.85
C ALA A 143 2.96 12.65 2.17
N LYS A 144 1.76 12.74 2.73
CA LYS A 144 1.14 13.99 3.11
C LYS A 144 1.47 14.34 4.54
N VAL A 145 2.03 15.50 4.75
CA VAL A 145 2.39 15.99 6.08
C VAL A 145 1.13 16.35 6.87
N GLU A 146 1.06 15.83 8.08
CA GLU A 146 0.08 16.20 9.08
C GLU A 146 0.83 16.73 10.29
N VAL A 147 0.79 18.06 10.47
CA VAL A 147 1.51 18.72 11.57
C VAL A 147 0.82 18.41 12.88
N GLN A 148 1.59 17.94 13.85
CA GLN A 148 1.11 17.64 15.19
C GLN A 148 1.43 18.82 16.10
N LEU A 149 0.38 19.45 16.61
CA LEU A 149 0.52 20.51 17.61
C LEU A 149 0.73 19.89 18.98
N PRO A 150 1.55 20.51 19.85
CA PRO A 150 1.66 20.02 21.23
C PRO A 150 0.32 20.12 21.93
N THR A 151 -0.01 19.06 22.69
CA THR A 151 -1.28 18.98 23.42
C THR A 151 -1.13 19.42 24.89
N ARG A 152 0.10 19.49 25.38
CA ARG A 152 0.44 19.93 26.72
C ARG A 152 1.64 20.82 26.66
N LEU A 153 1.61 21.90 27.41
CA LEU A 153 2.71 22.84 27.51
C LEU A 153 3.15 22.97 28.97
N THR A 154 4.46 22.93 29.20
CA THR A 154 5.01 23.37 30.48
C THR A 154 4.82 24.88 30.60
N ALA A 155 4.97 25.42 31.81
CA ALA A 155 4.89 26.86 32.02
C ALA A 155 5.92 27.62 31.16
N GLU A 156 7.12 27.08 31.03
CA GLU A 156 8.16 27.69 30.18
C GLU A 156 7.81 27.62 28.70
N GLN A 157 7.32 26.49 28.21
CA GLN A 157 6.88 26.36 26.82
C GLN A 157 5.79 27.36 26.49
N ARG A 158 4.80 27.50 27.40
CA ARG A 158 3.73 28.46 27.21
C ARG A 158 4.27 29.90 27.13
N ARG A 159 5.19 30.23 28.02
CA ARG A 159 5.83 31.54 28.01
C ARG A 159 6.52 31.81 26.68
N LEU A 160 7.24 30.84 26.16
CA LEU A 160 7.93 30.97 24.86
C LEU A 160 6.96 31.10 23.69
N PHE A 161 5.84 30.35 23.71
CA PHE A 161 4.79 30.51 22.69
C PHE A 161 4.14 31.89 22.78
N GLU A 162 3.87 32.39 23.96
CA GLU A 162 3.32 33.72 24.14
C GLU A 162 4.30 34.81 23.64
N GLU A 163 5.58 34.61 23.87
CA GLU A 163 6.62 35.49 23.35
C GLU A 163 6.67 35.47 21.82
N LEU A 164 6.63 34.27 21.22
CA LEU A 164 6.56 34.12 19.77
C LEU A 164 5.33 34.82 19.19
N ARG A 165 4.17 34.67 19.84
CA ARG A 165 2.95 35.31 19.40
C ARG A 165 3.11 36.85 19.43
N ARG A 166 3.74 37.37 20.47
CA ARG A 166 3.97 38.79 20.64
C ARG A 166 4.81 39.36 19.49
N ILE A 167 5.87 38.69 19.08
CA ILE A 167 6.78 39.17 18.04
C ILE A 167 6.32 38.83 16.61
N SER A 168 5.26 38.04 16.46
CA SER A 168 4.78 37.55 15.15
C SER A 168 3.70 38.44 14.53
N ARG A 169 3.53 39.63 15.01
CA ARG A 169 2.54 40.60 14.52
C ARG A 169 3.10 41.49 13.44
#